data_98010b4be22a4cb756613b8a33595393
#
_entry.id   98010b4be22a4cb756613b8a33595393
#
_cell.length_a   1.000
_cell.length_b   1.000
_cell.length_c   1.000
_cell.angle_alpha   90.00
_cell.angle_beta   90.00
_cell.angle_gamma   90.00
#
_symmetry.space_group_name_H-M   'P 1'
#
loop_
_entity.id
_entity.type
_entity.pdbx_description
1 polymer ?
#
loop_
_entity_poly.entity_id
_entity_poly.type
_entity_poly.pdbx_seq_one_letter_code
_entity_poly.pdbx_strand_id
1 'polypeptide(L)' 'MSLKDHMGPKRDWDDEKWLQHAHVMVHSPWISEEDREYWKDKIEELKK' A
#
# COMPACT_ATOMS: atom_id res chain seq x y z
N MET A 1 8.01 -10.53 -9.15
CA MET A 1 6.64 -10.10 -9.26
C MET A 1 6.32 -9.05 -8.23
N SER A 2 5.70 -8.00 -8.62
CA SER A 2 5.44 -6.91 -7.69
C SER A 2 4.09 -7.12 -7.01
N LEU A 3 3.94 -6.50 -5.87
CA LEU A 3 2.68 -6.55 -5.15
C LEU A 3 1.56 -5.95 -5.95
N LYS A 4 1.91 -5.05 -6.83
CA LYS A 4 0.95 -4.42 -7.70
C LYS A 4 0.22 -5.43 -8.56
N ASP A 5 0.95 -6.42 -9.02
CA ASP A 5 0.35 -7.45 -9.87
C ASP A 5 -0.64 -8.28 -9.09
N HIS A 6 -0.36 -8.50 -7.82
CA HIS A 6 -1.29 -9.23 -6.97
C HIS A 6 -2.58 -8.46 -6.77
N MET A 7 -2.48 -7.16 -6.78
CA MET A 7 -3.64 -6.32 -6.59
C MET A 7 -4.17 -5.79 -7.90
N GLY A 8 -4.07 -6.58 -8.93
CA GLY A 8 -4.47 -6.20 -10.25
C GLY A 8 -5.80 -5.48 -10.34
N PRO A 9 -6.84 -5.95 -9.64
CA PRO A 9 -8.14 -5.29 -9.74
C PRO A 9 -8.15 -3.84 -9.28
N LYS A 10 -7.12 -3.43 -8.56
CA LYS A 10 -7.08 -2.07 -8.03
C LYS A 10 -6.23 -1.12 -8.83
N ARG A 11 -5.80 -1.52 -9.99
CA ARG A 11 -4.91 -0.65 -10.75
C ARG A 11 -5.61 0.59 -11.30
N ASP A 12 -6.94 0.64 -11.22
CA ASP A 12 -7.69 1.84 -11.59
C ASP A 12 -7.50 2.97 -10.60
N TRP A 13 -7.03 2.64 -9.42
CA TRP A 13 -6.90 3.61 -8.37
C TRP A 13 -5.85 4.65 -8.73
N ASP A 14 -6.13 5.89 -8.39
CA ASP A 14 -5.11 6.93 -8.52
C ASP A 14 -4.23 6.92 -7.27
N ASP A 15 -3.27 7.84 -7.23
CA ASP A 15 -2.32 7.87 -6.14
C ASP A 15 -3.00 8.13 -4.81
N GLU A 16 -4.00 8.98 -4.84
CA GLU A 16 -4.71 9.31 -3.61
C GLU A 16 -5.38 8.08 -3.03
N LYS A 17 -6.02 7.31 -3.88
CA LYS A 17 -6.69 6.10 -3.43
C LYS A 17 -5.69 5.11 -2.87
N TRP A 18 -4.58 4.93 -3.55
CA TRP A 18 -3.55 4.03 -3.06
C TRP A 18 -2.98 4.49 -1.74
N LEU A 19 -2.84 5.80 -1.59
CA LEU A 19 -2.33 6.36 -0.35
C LEU A 19 -3.26 6.03 0.81
N GLN A 20 -4.55 6.21 0.61
CA GLN A 20 -5.52 5.87 1.64
C GLN A 20 -5.44 4.40 2.01
N HIS A 21 -5.37 3.55 0.99
CA HIS A 21 -5.27 2.12 1.24
C HIS A 21 -4.02 1.79 2.03
N ALA A 22 -2.91 2.41 1.67
CA ALA A 22 -1.65 2.15 2.35
C ALA A 22 -1.74 2.56 3.82
N HIS A 23 -2.39 3.67 4.09
CA HIS A 23 -2.55 4.10 5.47
C HIS A 23 -3.36 3.10 6.28
N VAL A 24 -4.41 2.58 5.69
CA VAL A 24 -5.22 1.58 6.36
C VAL A 24 -4.39 0.33 6.65
N MET A 25 -3.62 -0.10 5.67
CA MET A 25 -2.85 -1.32 5.83
C MET A 25 -1.75 -1.16 6.87
N VAL A 26 -1.09 -0.02 6.87
CA VAL A 26 0.03 0.17 7.78
C VAL A 26 -0.43 0.26 9.22
N HIS A 27 -1.68 0.61 9.44
CA HIS A 27 -2.23 0.69 10.78
C HIS A 27 -2.99 -0.57 11.18
N SER A 28 -3.03 -1.53 10.30
CA SER A 28 -3.75 -2.75 10.55
C SER A 28 -3.00 -3.60 11.60
N PRO A 29 -3.70 -4.08 12.62
CA PRO A 29 -3.01 -4.86 13.67
C PRO A 29 -2.68 -6.28 13.24
N TRP A 30 -3.26 -6.75 12.15
CA TRP A 30 -3.05 -8.15 11.75
C TRP A 30 -2.04 -8.32 10.63
N ILE A 31 -1.44 -7.26 10.14
CA ILE A 31 -0.42 -7.41 9.12
C ILE A 31 0.93 -7.68 9.77
N SER A 32 1.81 -8.34 9.04
CA SER A 32 3.13 -8.63 9.55
C SER A 32 4.01 -7.38 9.48
N GLU A 33 5.16 -7.47 10.15
CA GLU A 33 6.11 -6.37 10.14
C GLU A 33 6.59 -6.07 8.73
N GLU A 34 6.82 -7.11 7.97
CA GLU A 34 7.29 -6.93 6.60
C GLU A 34 6.28 -6.17 5.78
N ASP A 35 5.03 -6.55 5.92
CA ASP A 35 3.98 -5.87 5.17
C ASP A 35 3.85 -4.43 5.61
N ARG A 36 3.95 -4.20 6.90
CA ARG A 36 3.85 -2.85 7.43
C ARG A 36 4.95 -1.97 6.85
N GLU A 37 6.15 -2.49 6.81
CA GLU A 37 7.27 -1.73 6.26
C GLU A 37 7.06 -1.45 4.78
N TYR A 38 6.53 -2.42 4.07
CA TYR A 38 6.24 -2.23 2.67
C TYR A 38 5.28 -1.06 2.46
N TRP A 39 4.21 -1.04 3.23
CA TRP A 39 3.20 0.01 3.08
C TRP A 39 3.72 1.36 3.54
N LYS A 40 4.56 1.38 4.54
CA LYS A 40 5.20 2.61 4.98
C LYS A 40 6.02 3.21 3.85
N ASP A 41 6.79 2.36 3.22
CA ASP A 41 7.61 2.79 2.11
C ASP A 41 6.74 3.31 0.97
N LYS A 42 5.67 2.61 0.73
CA LYS A 42 4.73 2.99 -0.33
C LYS A 42 4.14 4.36 -0.07
N ILE A 43 3.78 4.62 1.16
CA ILE A 43 3.22 5.91 1.52
C ILE A 43 4.20 7.03 1.21
N GLU A 44 5.46 6.82 1.55
CA GLU A 44 6.47 7.83 1.28
C GLU A 44 6.63 8.06 -0.20
N GLU A 45 6.61 7.00 -0.97
CA GLU A 45 6.69 7.12 -2.41
C GLU A 45 5.54 7.92 -2.98
N LEU A 46 4.35 7.62 -2.51
CA LEU A 46 3.17 8.28 -3.03
C LEU A 46 3.08 9.74 -2.63
N LYS A 47 3.72 10.07 -1.52
CA LYS A 47 3.71 11.45 -1.06
C LYS A 47 4.58 12.35 -1.90
N LYS A 48 5.54 11.78 -2.58
CA LYS A 48 6.41 12.57 -3.43
C LYS A 48 5.64 13.00 -4.67
#